data_7ec7568a3049ec452ba80e29cd763423
#
_entry.id   7ec7568a3049ec452ba80e29cd763423
#
_cell.length_a   1.000
_cell.length_b   1.000
_cell.length_c   1.000
_cell.angle_alpha   90.00
_cell.angle_beta   90.00
_cell.angle_gamma   90.00
#
_symmetry.space_group_name_H-M   'P 1'
#
loop_
_entity.id
_entity.type
_entity.pdbx_description
1 polymer ?
#
loop_
_entity_poly.entity_id
_entity_poly.type
_entity_poly.pdbx_seq_one_letter_code
_entity_poly.pdbx_strand_id
1 'polypeptide(L)'
;MDALLRHGLGGGPADMDSLAQELATMGVACHAPCLPGHGTGWEAFVRSHWNQWSAAAHEAYAALAGQSPEPPLLAGYSLGGLLALDTLFWAREAGLPAPRCLLVFAAPLYWSSRPGRLGERALRWRLAWKAWRQPVEICSPRSEAARETAPWQGHERVVCWRHMAEIAHEQPRLRALLPACDVPVCYVQLWHDSSCPRRNAVEWICTASRRAETHVLRTVSRHGGHLPLSHRESRDEVVRIACNFVRAVLGS
;
A
#
# COMPACT_ATOMS: atom_id res chain seq x y z
N MET A 1 -13.18 -18.09 -0.90
CA MET A 1 -12.91 -16.81 -0.21
C MET A 1 -12.27 -15.85 -1.18
N ASP A 2 -12.57 -14.55 -1.07
CA ASP A 2 -12.06 -13.53 -1.98
C ASP A 2 -11.02 -12.64 -1.30
N ALA A 3 -10.10 -12.09 -2.08
CA ALA A 3 -9.14 -11.09 -1.66
C ALA A 3 -9.15 -9.89 -2.61
N LEU A 4 -9.24 -8.68 -2.09
CA LEU A 4 -9.06 -7.46 -2.84
C LEU A 4 -7.63 -6.96 -2.69
N LEU A 5 -6.91 -6.85 -3.81
CA LEU A 5 -5.52 -6.45 -3.86
C LEU A 5 -5.39 -5.05 -4.46
N ARG A 6 -4.61 -4.17 -3.81
CA ARG A 6 -4.39 -2.78 -4.22
C ARG A 6 -2.91 -2.50 -4.47
N HIS A 7 -2.59 -2.11 -5.70
CA HIS A 7 -1.23 -1.76 -6.12
C HIS A 7 -0.78 -0.38 -5.63
N GLY A 8 0.50 -0.07 -5.83
CA GLY A 8 1.12 1.18 -5.43
C GLY A 8 0.90 2.35 -6.40
N LEU A 9 1.31 3.55 -5.96
CA LEU A 9 1.25 4.77 -6.76
C LEU A 9 2.12 4.64 -8.00
N GLY A 10 1.55 4.96 -9.15
CA GLY A 10 2.23 4.89 -10.44
C GLY A 10 2.45 3.48 -10.98
N GLY A 11 2.09 2.45 -10.22
CA GLY A 11 2.17 1.04 -10.60
C GLY A 11 0.90 0.52 -11.27
N GLY A 12 0.65 -0.77 -11.12
CA GLY A 12 -0.53 -1.45 -11.66
C GLY A 12 -0.78 -2.80 -10.99
N PRO A 13 -1.81 -3.54 -11.41
CA PRO A 13 -2.17 -4.84 -10.83
C PRO A 13 -0.99 -5.82 -10.73
N ALA A 14 -0.06 -5.79 -11.68
CA ALA A 14 1.15 -6.63 -11.69
C ALA A 14 2.04 -6.47 -10.44
N ASP A 15 1.95 -5.34 -9.71
CA ASP A 15 2.65 -5.16 -8.43
C ASP A 15 2.24 -6.20 -7.38
N MET A 16 1.06 -6.82 -7.54
CA MET A 16 0.46 -7.76 -6.60
C MET A 16 0.51 -9.22 -7.09
N ASP A 17 1.05 -9.48 -8.29
CA ASP A 17 0.99 -10.80 -8.94
C ASP A 17 1.61 -11.92 -8.10
N SER A 18 2.76 -11.66 -7.48
CA SER A 18 3.44 -12.68 -6.66
C SER A 18 2.60 -13.10 -5.45
N LEU A 19 1.91 -12.16 -4.82
CA LEU A 19 0.98 -12.45 -3.73
C LEU A 19 -0.28 -13.14 -4.24
N ALA A 20 -0.86 -12.66 -5.35
CA ALA A 20 -2.06 -13.22 -5.93
C ALA A 20 -1.88 -14.69 -6.32
N GLN A 21 -0.76 -15.03 -6.97
CA GLN A 21 -0.43 -16.38 -7.37
C GLN A 21 -0.37 -17.33 -6.16
N GLU A 22 0.30 -16.93 -5.08
CA GLU A 22 0.43 -17.79 -3.91
C GLU A 22 -0.89 -17.91 -3.12
N LEU A 23 -1.65 -16.84 -2.98
CA LEU A 23 -2.99 -16.88 -2.37
C LEU A 23 -3.95 -17.78 -3.17
N ALA A 24 -3.83 -17.78 -4.49
CA ALA A 24 -4.64 -18.67 -5.35
C ALA A 24 -4.36 -20.16 -5.07
N THR A 25 -3.12 -20.55 -4.74
CA THR A 25 -2.78 -21.93 -4.34
C THR A 25 -3.48 -22.35 -3.03
N MET A 26 -3.89 -21.37 -2.22
CA MET A 26 -4.64 -21.57 -0.98
C MET A 26 -6.16 -21.53 -1.19
N GLY A 27 -6.64 -21.45 -2.43
CA GLY A 27 -8.08 -21.36 -2.76
C GLY A 27 -8.68 -19.97 -2.56
N VAL A 28 -7.85 -18.93 -2.50
CA VAL A 28 -8.30 -17.53 -2.39
C VAL A 28 -8.42 -16.92 -3.78
N ALA A 29 -9.59 -16.48 -4.18
CA ALA A 29 -9.81 -15.76 -5.44
C ALA A 29 -9.35 -14.31 -5.31
N CYS A 30 -8.34 -13.92 -6.09
CA CYS A 30 -7.71 -12.60 -5.99
C CYS A 30 -8.25 -11.64 -7.04
N HIS A 31 -8.66 -10.45 -6.62
CA HIS A 31 -9.17 -9.37 -7.45
C HIS A 31 -8.25 -8.17 -7.31
N ALA A 32 -7.56 -7.80 -8.38
CA ALA A 32 -6.60 -6.70 -8.41
C ALA A 32 -7.00 -5.65 -9.46
N PRO A 33 -8.13 -4.92 -9.30
CA PRO A 33 -8.53 -3.91 -10.28
C PRO A 33 -7.54 -2.75 -10.29
N CYS A 34 -7.28 -2.24 -11.50
CA CYS A 34 -6.41 -1.08 -11.69
C CYS A 34 -7.05 0.18 -11.13
N LEU A 35 -6.29 0.97 -10.38
CA LEU A 35 -6.75 2.26 -9.86
C LEU A 35 -6.94 3.28 -11.00
N PRO A 36 -7.89 4.21 -10.90
CA PRO A 36 -8.08 5.26 -11.88
C PRO A 36 -6.79 5.99 -12.25
N GLY A 37 -6.56 6.17 -13.55
CA GLY A 37 -5.36 6.79 -14.09
C GLY A 37 -4.11 5.92 -14.13
N HIS A 38 -4.09 4.75 -13.47
CA HIS A 38 -2.98 3.81 -13.49
C HIS A 38 -3.13 2.81 -14.67
N GLY A 39 -2.04 2.14 -15.03
CA GLY A 39 -2.05 1.16 -16.13
C GLY A 39 -2.27 1.74 -17.53
N THR A 40 -2.30 3.06 -17.66
CA THR A 40 -2.49 3.81 -18.91
C THR A 40 -1.35 4.81 -19.11
N GLY A 41 -1.50 5.76 -20.06
CA GLY A 41 -0.49 6.82 -20.26
C GLY A 41 -0.30 7.70 -19.02
N TRP A 42 0.89 8.26 -18.88
CA TRP A 42 1.26 9.12 -17.74
C TRP A 42 0.36 10.37 -17.61
N GLU A 43 -0.26 10.83 -18.71
CA GLU A 43 -1.20 11.97 -18.70
C GLU A 43 -2.47 11.65 -17.92
N ALA A 44 -3.01 10.43 -18.06
CA ALA A 44 -4.15 9.98 -17.27
C ALA A 44 -3.76 9.81 -15.80
N PHE A 45 -2.57 9.26 -15.53
CA PHE A 45 -2.02 9.13 -14.19
C PHE A 45 -1.94 10.47 -13.48
N VAL A 46 -1.31 11.49 -14.09
CA VAL A 46 -1.17 12.81 -13.44
C VAL A 46 -2.50 13.56 -13.26
N ARG A 47 -3.56 13.20 -13.97
CA ARG A 47 -4.90 13.77 -13.78
C ARG A 47 -5.71 13.08 -12.69
N SER A 48 -5.33 11.88 -12.30
CA SER A 48 -6.03 11.14 -11.23
C SER A 48 -5.76 11.75 -9.84
N HIS A 49 -6.58 11.43 -8.86
CA HIS A 49 -6.60 12.04 -7.53
C HIS A 49 -6.92 11.02 -6.44
N TRP A 50 -6.52 11.32 -5.21
CA TRP A 50 -6.83 10.51 -4.03
C TRP A 50 -8.31 10.11 -3.96
N ASN A 51 -9.23 11.05 -4.12
CA ASN A 51 -10.66 10.77 -4.01
C ASN A 51 -11.15 9.74 -5.04
N GLN A 52 -10.58 9.74 -6.25
CA GLN A 52 -10.92 8.74 -7.27
C GLN A 52 -10.37 7.36 -6.91
N TRP A 53 -9.16 7.30 -6.36
CA TRP A 53 -8.55 6.04 -5.93
C TRP A 53 -9.28 5.45 -4.73
N SER A 54 -9.62 6.28 -3.73
CA SER A 54 -10.39 5.90 -2.56
C SER A 54 -11.78 5.40 -2.96
N ALA A 55 -12.53 6.15 -3.78
CA ALA A 55 -13.84 5.73 -4.27
C ALA A 55 -13.78 4.39 -5.01
N ALA A 56 -12.83 4.21 -5.94
CA ALA A 56 -12.65 2.95 -6.66
C ALA A 56 -12.26 1.78 -5.74
N ALA A 57 -11.53 2.06 -4.64
CA ALA A 57 -11.23 1.06 -3.64
C ALA A 57 -12.47 0.65 -2.85
N HIS A 58 -13.31 1.61 -2.46
CA HIS A 58 -14.57 1.41 -1.74
C HIS A 58 -15.58 0.62 -2.58
N GLU A 59 -15.80 1.03 -3.84
CA GLU A 59 -16.71 0.37 -4.77
C GLU A 59 -16.32 -1.09 -5.01
N ALA A 60 -15.03 -1.36 -5.25
CA ALA A 60 -14.56 -2.71 -5.47
C ALA A 60 -14.68 -3.58 -4.21
N TYR A 61 -14.47 -3.00 -3.00
CA TYR A 61 -14.68 -3.72 -1.75
C TYR A 61 -16.17 -4.03 -1.55
N ALA A 62 -17.05 -3.06 -1.74
CA ALA A 62 -18.50 -3.23 -1.62
C ALA A 62 -19.02 -4.33 -2.56
N ALA A 63 -18.55 -4.35 -3.81
CA ALA A 63 -18.93 -5.37 -4.79
C ALA A 63 -18.53 -6.77 -4.33
N LEU A 64 -17.32 -6.98 -3.81
CA LEU A 64 -16.85 -8.26 -3.30
C LEU A 64 -17.58 -8.66 -2.01
N ALA A 65 -17.71 -7.75 -1.05
CA ALA A 65 -18.37 -8.00 0.21
C ALA A 65 -19.87 -8.34 0.03
N GLY A 66 -20.51 -7.83 -1.02
CA GLY A 66 -21.90 -8.13 -1.35
C GLY A 66 -22.10 -9.46 -2.09
N GLN A 67 -21.04 -10.02 -2.67
CA GLN A 67 -21.11 -11.27 -3.46
C GLN A 67 -20.56 -12.48 -2.69
N SER A 68 -19.69 -12.27 -1.73
CA SER A 68 -19.01 -13.31 -0.97
C SER A 68 -19.79 -13.64 0.32
N PRO A 69 -19.96 -14.93 0.66
CA PRO A 69 -20.57 -15.34 1.93
C PRO A 69 -19.69 -14.98 3.14
N GLU A 70 -18.41 -14.79 2.94
CA GLU A 70 -17.44 -14.43 3.97
C GLU A 70 -16.77 -13.07 3.64
N PRO A 71 -16.42 -12.27 4.65
CA PRO A 71 -15.70 -11.02 4.43
C PRO A 71 -14.39 -11.26 3.66
N PRO A 72 -14.12 -10.47 2.59
CA PRO A 72 -12.89 -10.64 1.81
C PRO A 72 -11.64 -10.27 2.60
N LEU A 73 -10.49 -10.82 2.21
CA LEU A 73 -9.18 -10.31 2.62
C LEU A 73 -8.91 -8.98 1.90
N LEU A 74 -8.18 -8.09 2.54
CA LEU A 74 -7.79 -6.82 1.93
C LEU A 74 -6.27 -6.66 1.98
N ALA A 75 -5.64 -6.55 0.83
CA ALA A 75 -4.20 -6.39 0.72
C ALA A 75 -3.83 -5.13 -0.04
N GLY A 76 -2.76 -4.45 0.38
CA GLY A 76 -2.31 -3.26 -0.31
C GLY A 76 -0.80 -2.99 -0.19
N TYR A 77 -0.23 -2.56 -1.31
CA TYR A 77 1.16 -2.17 -1.41
C TYR A 77 1.27 -0.65 -1.53
N SER A 78 2.13 0.00 -0.73
CA SER A 78 2.40 1.44 -0.75
C SER A 78 1.11 2.26 -0.64
N LEU A 79 0.72 3.04 -1.67
CA LEU A 79 -0.57 3.72 -1.76
C LEU A 79 -1.73 2.74 -1.48
N GLY A 80 -1.68 1.55 -2.07
CA GLY A 80 -2.70 0.52 -1.86
C GLY A 80 -2.87 0.11 -0.40
N GLY A 81 -1.80 0.14 0.39
CA GLY A 81 -1.86 -0.12 1.83
C GLY A 81 -2.57 1.00 2.62
N LEU A 82 -2.41 2.25 2.18
CA LEU A 82 -3.19 3.38 2.74
C LEU A 82 -4.67 3.27 2.35
N LEU A 83 -4.95 2.93 1.09
CA LEU A 83 -6.32 2.70 0.62
C LEU A 83 -6.98 1.50 1.30
N ALA A 84 -6.24 0.45 1.64
CA ALA A 84 -6.75 -0.68 2.40
C ALA A 84 -7.21 -0.26 3.81
N LEU A 85 -6.41 0.56 4.49
CA LEU A 85 -6.81 1.12 5.79
C LEU A 85 -8.04 2.04 5.65
N ASP A 86 -8.06 2.91 4.66
CA ASP A 86 -9.18 3.80 4.36
C ASP A 86 -10.47 3.00 4.09
N THR A 87 -10.37 1.96 3.27
CA THR A 87 -11.49 1.07 2.91
C THR A 87 -12.05 0.33 4.11
N LEU A 88 -11.23 -0.14 5.05
CA LEU A 88 -11.68 -0.78 6.28
C LEU A 88 -12.64 0.14 7.06
N PHE A 89 -12.27 1.40 7.27
CA PHE A 89 -13.07 2.32 8.05
C PHE A 89 -14.31 2.80 7.30
N TRP A 90 -14.16 3.06 6.01
CA TRP A 90 -15.31 3.37 5.16
C TRP A 90 -16.34 2.22 5.13
N ALA A 91 -15.90 0.97 5.02
CA ALA A 91 -16.80 -0.19 5.03
C ALA A 91 -17.63 -0.27 6.32
N ARG A 92 -17.02 0.04 7.47
CA ARG A 92 -17.73 0.11 8.76
C ARG A 92 -18.77 1.22 8.79
N GLU A 93 -18.41 2.42 8.32
CA GLU A 93 -19.33 3.55 8.23
C GLU A 93 -20.50 3.25 7.29
N ALA A 94 -20.24 2.50 6.21
CA ALA A 94 -21.24 2.04 5.26
C ALA A 94 -22.06 0.83 5.72
N GLY A 95 -21.79 0.28 6.92
CA GLY A 95 -22.48 -0.90 7.45
C GLY A 95 -22.14 -2.21 6.71
N LEU A 96 -21.03 -2.24 6.00
CA LEU A 96 -20.51 -3.45 5.32
C LEU A 96 -19.67 -4.31 6.30
N PRO A 97 -19.54 -5.63 6.04
CA PRO A 97 -18.65 -6.46 6.82
C PRO A 97 -17.21 -5.93 6.77
N ALA A 98 -16.52 -5.89 7.90
CA ALA A 98 -15.10 -5.56 7.93
C ALA A 98 -14.28 -6.66 7.23
N PRO A 99 -13.14 -6.33 6.58
CA PRO A 99 -12.28 -7.34 5.98
C PRO A 99 -11.79 -8.34 7.03
N ARG A 100 -11.60 -9.59 6.63
CA ARG A 100 -11.12 -10.67 7.50
C ARG A 100 -9.75 -10.37 8.09
N CYS A 101 -8.87 -9.77 7.31
CA CYS A 101 -7.59 -9.20 7.76
C CYS A 101 -7.07 -8.17 6.75
N LEU A 102 -6.03 -7.44 7.17
CA LEU A 102 -5.24 -6.55 6.31
C LEU A 102 -3.84 -7.12 6.07
N LEU A 103 -3.42 -7.21 4.82
CA LEU A 103 -2.04 -7.43 4.42
C LEU A 103 -1.48 -6.13 3.86
N VAL A 104 -0.53 -5.54 4.54
CA VAL A 104 -0.03 -4.19 4.23
C VAL A 104 1.46 -4.23 3.93
N PHE A 105 1.84 -3.81 2.74
CA PHE A 105 3.22 -3.82 2.28
C PHE A 105 3.72 -2.40 2.06
N ALA A 106 4.73 -2.00 2.84
CA ALA A 106 5.41 -0.70 2.70
C ALA A 106 4.46 0.52 2.58
N ALA A 107 3.35 0.55 3.35
CA ALA A 107 2.41 1.68 3.34
C ALA A 107 2.99 2.89 4.07
N PRO A 108 3.09 4.07 3.44
CA PRO A 108 3.74 5.24 4.01
C PRO A 108 2.79 6.06 4.89
N LEU A 109 2.54 5.62 6.12
CA LEU A 109 1.88 6.45 7.15
C LEU A 109 2.70 7.72 7.47
N TYR A 110 4.02 7.64 7.29
CA TYR A 110 4.98 8.74 7.37
C TYR A 110 5.96 8.67 6.20
N TRP A 111 6.37 9.81 5.69
CA TRP A 111 7.48 9.93 4.74
C TRP A 111 8.77 10.43 5.37
N SER A 112 8.75 10.81 6.62
CA SER A 112 9.93 11.28 7.35
C SER A 112 10.24 10.36 8.51
N SER A 113 11.50 9.98 8.65
CA SER A 113 12.01 9.30 9.84
C SER A 113 12.12 10.22 11.06
N ARG A 114 12.06 11.54 10.86
CA ARG A 114 12.15 12.51 11.95
C ARG A 114 10.81 12.61 12.68
N PRO A 115 10.78 12.33 13.99
CA PRO A 115 9.57 12.51 14.79
C PRO A 115 9.25 13.99 14.97
N GLY A 116 7.96 14.33 14.99
CA GLY A 116 7.48 15.62 15.41
C GLY A 116 6.48 16.28 14.46
N ARG A 117 5.45 16.87 15.05
CA ARG A 117 4.35 17.56 14.32
C ARG A 117 4.86 18.72 13.45
N LEU A 118 5.91 19.43 13.90
CA LEU A 118 6.47 20.57 13.15
C LEU A 118 7.17 20.11 11.87
N GLY A 119 7.95 19.02 11.92
CA GLY A 119 8.62 18.47 10.73
C GLY A 119 7.64 17.94 9.69
N GLU A 120 6.54 17.30 10.14
CA GLU A 120 5.49 16.81 9.24
C GLU A 120 4.69 17.97 8.60
N ARG A 121 4.38 19.02 9.38
CA ARG A 121 3.74 20.23 8.83
C ARG A 121 4.63 20.90 7.79
N ALA A 122 5.92 21.05 8.07
CA ALA A 122 6.86 21.62 7.14
C ALA A 122 7.00 20.79 5.86
N LEU A 123 7.02 19.46 5.97
CA LEU A 123 7.03 18.57 4.81
C LEU A 123 5.77 18.75 3.96
N ARG A 124 4.58 18.73 4.56
CA ARG A 124 3.31 18.94 3.84
C ARG A 124 3.28 20.29 3.14
N TRP A 125 3.72 21.35 3.81
CA TRP A 125 3.85 22.68 3.23
C TRP A 125 4.77 22.68 2.01
N ARG A 126 5.94 22.05 2.12
CA ARG A 126 6.91 21.95 1.03
C ARG A 126 6.36 21.14 -0.16
N LEU A 127 5.64 20.06 0.10
CA LEU A 127 4.99 19.26 -0.95
C LEU A 127 3.87 20.04 -1.63
N ALA A 128 3.01 20.71 -0.89
CA ALA A 128 1.95 21.56 -1.44
C ALA A 128 2.52 22.70 -2.29
N TRP A 129 3.57 23.37 -1.82
CA TRP A 129 4.25 24.42 -2.57
C TRP A 129 4.90 23.88 -3.86
N LYS A 130 5.54 22.70 -3.79
CA LYS A 130 6.13 22.05 -4.96
C LYS A 130 5.05 21.61 -5.96
N ALA A 131 3.95 21.06 -5.48
CA ALA A 131 2.78 20.69 -6.29
C ALA A 131 2.17 21.90 -7.02
N TRP A 132 2.16 23.07 -6.37
CA TRP A 132 1.68 24.31 -6.98
C TRP A 132 2.64 24.85 -8.04
N ARG A 133 3.97 24.85 -7.78
CA ARG A 133 4.96 25.38 -8.73
C ARG A 133 5.30 24.46 -9.88
N GLN A 134 5.37 23.15 -9.62
CA GLN A 134 5.80 22.14 -10.57
C GLN A 134 5.03 20.84 -10.27
N PRO A 135 3.74 20.75 -10.70
CA PRO A 135 2.91 19.62 -10.35
C PRO A 135 3.44 18.28 -10.86
N VAL A 136 4.19 18.29 -11.95
CA VAL A 136 4.78 17.10 -12.57
C VAL A 136 6.27 17.34 -12.80
N GLU A 137 7.09 16.35 -12.49
CA GLU A 137 8.53 16.32 -12.72
C GLU A 137 8.89 15.09 -13.54
N ILE A 138 9.62 15.27 -14.62
CA ILE A 138 10.18 14.18 -15.41
C ILE A 138 11.53 13.81 -14.80
N CYS A 139 11.68 12.56 -14.44
CA CYS A 139 12.87 12.03 -13.78
C CYS A 139 13.68 11.13 -14.71
N SER A 140 14.94 10.92 -14.37
CA SER A 140 15.72 9.84 -14.96
C SER A 140 15.09 8.50 -14.57
N PRO A 141 15.06 7.51 -15.47
CA PRO A 141 14.58 6.18 -15.16
C PRO A 141 15.44 5.55 -14.05
N ARG A 142 14.89 4.55 -13.39
CA ARG A 142 15.63 3.75 -12.41
C ARG A 142 16.89 3.14 -13.05
N SER A 143 17.96 3.00 -12.26
CA SER A 143 19.18 2.34 -12.74
C SER A 143 18.89 0.90 -13.17
N GLU A 144 19.72 0.37 -14.06
CA GLU A 144 19.62 -1.03 -14.51
C GLU A 144 19.65 -2.00 -13.32
N ALA A 145 20.62 -1.81 -12.41
CA ALA A 145 20.71 -2.60 -11.20
C ALA A 145 19.43 -2.55 -10.34
N ALA A 146 18.76 -1.40 -10.27
CA ALA A 146 17.48 -1.27 -9.55
C ALA A 146 16.33 -1.99 -10.25
N ARG A 147 16.32 -2.01 -11.59
CA ARG A 147 15.30 -2.74 -12.38
C ARG A 147 15.51 -4.24 -12.29
N GLU A 148 16.76 -4.69 -12.34
CA GLU A 148 17.10 -6.11 -12.20
C GLU A 148 16.79 -6.63 -10.79
N THR A 149 17.11 -5.86 -9.75
CA THR A 149 16.89 -6.24 -8.36
C THR A 149 15.41 -6.28 -8.00
N ALA A 150 14.64 -5.30 -8.44
CA ALA A 150 13.22 -5.18 -8.16
C ALA A 150 12.47 -4.70 -9.42
N PRO A 151 12.06 -5.63 -10.29
CA PRO A 151 11.29 -5.30 -11.50
C PRO A 151 10.00 -4.55 -11.15
N TRP A 152 9.70 -3.52 -11.94
CA TRP A 152 8.48 -2.73 -11.77
C TRP A 152 8.05 -2.10 -13.09
N GLN A 153 6.78 -2.19 -13.41
CA GLN A 153 6.20 -1.75 -14.69
C GLN A 153 5.48 -0.40 -14.59
N GLY A 154 5.70 0.35 -13.51
CA GLY A 154 5.02 1.62 -13.28
C GLY A 154 5.64 2.83 -13.97
N HIS A 155 5.10 4.01 -13.69
CA HIS A 155 5.54 5.31 -14.22
C HIS A 155 6.85 5.78 -13.58
N GLU A 156 7.97 5.08 -13.85
CA GLU A 156 9.27 5.35 -13.20
C GLU A 156 9.94 6.68 -13.63
N ARG A 157 9.44 7.32 -14.68
CA ARG A 157 9.98 8.58 -15.21
C ARG A 157 9.18 9.82 -14.83
N VAL A 158 8.09 9.64 -14.09
CA VAL A 158 7.17 10.74 -13.74
C VAL A 158 6.93 10.78 -12.24
N VAL A 159 7.22 11.91 -11.63
CA VAL A 159 6.79 12.22 -10.26
C VAL A 159 5.69 13.25 -10.31
N CYS A 160 4.51 12.91 -9.83
CA CYS A 160 3.42 13.86 -9.65
C CYS A 160 3.43 14.38 -8.20
N TRP A 161 3.92 15.60 -8.02
CA TRP A 161 4.03 16.23 -6.69
C TRP A 161 2.67 16.53 -6.07
N ARG A 162 1.62 16.69 -6.90
CA ARG A 162 0.26 16.78 -6.41
C ARG A 162 -0.18 15.51 -5.70
N HIS A 163 0.08 14.33 -6.27
CA HIS A 163 -0.22 13.05 -5.62
C HIS A 163 0.51 12.92 -4.28
N MET A 164 1.79 13.33 -4.26
CA MET A 164 2.58 13.31 -3.02
C MET A 164 1.99 14.25 -1.96
N ALA A 165 1.47 15.42 -2.37
CA ALA A 165 0.83 16.36 -1.46
C ALA A 165 -0.53 15.84 -0.96
N GLU A 166 -1.33 15.24 -1.82
CA GLU A 166 -2.62 14.62 -1.46
C GLU A 166 -2.42 13.47 -0.46
N ILE A 167 -1.49 12.56 -0.73
CA ILE A 167 -1.17 11.47 0.21
C ILE A 167 -0.68 12.02 1.54
N ALA A 168 0.21 13.05 1.54
CA ALA A 168 0.68 13.68 2.76
C ALA A 168 -0.45 14.39 3.55
N HIS A 169 -1.50 14.83 2.85
CA HIS A 169 -2.69 15.41 3.47
C HIS A 169 -3.50 14.34 4.20
N GLU A 170 -3.64 13.14 3.63
CA GLU A 170 -4.42 12.05 4.19
C GLU A 170 -3.71 11.29 5.33
N GLN A 171 -2.39 11.26 5.33
CA GLN A 171 -1.61 10.53 6.33
C GLN A 171 -2.02 10.79 7.80
N PRO A 172 -2.26 12.03 8.26
CA PRO A 172 -2.69 12.28 9.65
C PRO A 172 -4.05 11.66 9.97
N ARG A 173 -5.01 11.74 9.03
CA ARG A 173 -6.33 11.14 9.18
C ARG A 173 -6.21 9.62 9.31
N LEU A 174 -5.48 8.98 8.40
CA LEU A 174 -5.28 7.53 8.41
C LEU A 174 -4.59 7.04 9.69
N ARG A 175 -3.58 7.78 10.18
CA ARG A 175 -2.95 7.45 11.48
C ARG A 175 -3.92 7.55 12.64
N ALA A 176 -4.80 8.54 12.64
CA ALA A 176 -5.81 8.70 13.69
C ALA A 176 -6.82 7.54 13.71
N LEU A 177 -6.98 6.80 12.64
CA LEU A 177 -7.83 5.62 12.54
C LEU A 177 -7.18 4.34 13.09
N LEU A 178 -5.84 4.26 13.09
CA LEU A 178 -5.11 3.04 13.49
C LEU A 178 -5.50 2.47 14.86
N PRO A 179 -5.70 3.27 15.92
CA PRO A 179 -6.11 2.74 17.24
C PRO A 179 -7.43 1.98 17.21
N ALA A 180 -8.31 2.31 16.25
CA ALA A 180 -9.60 1.65 16.07
C ALA A 180 -9.54 0.47 15.06
N CYS A 181 -8.36 0.15 14.53
CA CYS A 181 -8.17 -1.01 13.67
C CYS A 181 -8.16 -2.29 14.52
N ASP A 182 -9.25 -3.03 14.54
CA ASP A 182 -9.44 -4.25 15.33
C ASP A 182 -9.40 -5.55 14.52
N VAL A 183 -9.20 -5.45 13.20
CA VAL A 183 -8.96 -6.63 12.35
C VAL A 183 -7.49 -7.06 12.43
N PRO A 184 -7.19 -8.36 12.24
CA PRO A 184 -5.81 -8.82 12.15
C PRO A 184 -5.04 -8.10 11.04
N VAL A 185 -3.81 -7.67 11.34
CA VAL A 185 -2.94 -6.94 10.39
C VAL A 185 -1.59 -7.61 10.28
N CYS A 186 -1.13 -7.87 9.05
CA CYS A 186 0.26 -8.21 8.75
C CYS A 186 0.89 -7.05 7.98
N TYR A 187 1.87 -6.37 8.57
CA TYR A 187 2.63 -5.31 7.93
C TYR A 187 4.04 -5.77 7.57
N VAL A 188 4.44 -5.60 6.31
CA VAL A 188 5.77 -5.99 5.84
C VAL A 188 6.43 -4.85 5.08
N GLN A 189 7.71 -4.56 5.40
CA GLN A 189 8.53 -3.64 4.62
C GLN A 189 9.99 -4.08 4.59
N LEU A 190 10.78 -3.52 3.67
CA LEU A 190 12.23 -3.75 3.63
C LEU A 190 12.98 -2.72 4.46
N TRP A 191 14.12 -3.14 5.01
CA TRP A 191 14.96 -2.31 5.88
C TRP A 191 15.49 -1.05 5.18
N HIS A 192 15.81 -1.18 3.89
CA HIS A 192 16.39 -0.11 3.07
C HIS A 192 15.34 0.65 2.25
N ASP A 193 14.08 0.58 2.64
CA ASP A 193 13.01 1.37 2.01
C ASP A 193 13.26 2.86 2.22
N SER A 194 13.55 3.57 1.12
CA SER A 194 13.81 5.01 1.12
C SER A 194 12.53 5.86 1.11
N SER A 195 11.42 5.27 0.69
CA SER A 195 10.11 5.94 0.59
C SER A 195 9.27 5.76 1.86
N CYS A 196 9.46 4.62 2.53
CA CYS A 196 8.70 4.24 3.71
C CYS A 196 9.66 4.00 4.89
N PRO A 197 9.93 5.00 5.75
CA PRO A 197 10.84 4.85 6.88
C PRO A 197 10.32 3.79 7.87
N ARG A 198 11.24 3.09 8.56
CA ARG A 198 10.92 2.02 9.52
C ARG A 198 9.98 2.44 10.66
N ARG A 199 9.84 3.74 10.90
CA ARG A 199 8.84 4.30 11.80
C ARG A 199 7.43 3.81 11.45
N ASN A 200 7.13 3.55 10.16
CA ASN A 200 5.83 3.02 9.75
C ASN A 200 5.56 1.64 10.36
N ALA A 201 6.55 0.75 10.35
CA ALA A 201 6.43 -0.57 10.98
C ALA A 201 6.16 -0.47 12.48
N VAL A 202 6.86 0.44 13.17
CA VAL A 202 6.64 0.71 14.60
C VAL A 202 5.24 1.25 14.85
N GLU A 203 4.77 2.18 14.03
CA GLU A 203 3.41 2.74 14.15
C GLU A 203 2.34 1.65 14.02
N TRP A 204 2.46 0.78 13.03
CA TRP A 204 1.52 -0.32 12.85
C TRP A 204 1.48 -1.25 14.06
N ILE A 205 2.63 -1.70 14.57
CA ILE A 205 2.66 -2.67 15.69
C ILE A 205 2.27 -2.05 17.02
N CYS A 206 2.57 -0.76 17.24
CA CYS A 206 2.27 -0.09 18.52
C CYS A 206 0.86 0.46 18.60
N THR A 207 0.22 0.73 17.47
CA THR A 207 -1.01 1.53 17.42
C THR A 207 -2.21 0.77 16.86
N ALA A 208 -1.99 -0.12 15.87
CA ALA A 208 -3.05 -0.96 15.33
C ALA A 208 -3.46 -2.07 16.34
N SER A 209 -4.43 -2.87 15.96
CA SER A 209 -4.99 -3.97 16.74
C SER A 209 -3.93 -4.79 17.49
N ARG A 210 -4.31 -5.36 18.64
CA ARG A 210 -3.49 -6.34 19.40
C ARG A 210 -3.08 -7.59 18.58
N ARG A 211 -3.69 -7.79 17.39
CA ARG A 211 -3.37 -8.85 16.44
C ARG A 211 -2.46 -8.38 15.31
N ALA A 212 -1.76 -7.26 15.47
CA ALA A 212 -0.84 -6.77 14.45
C ALA A 212 0.50 -7.54 14.50
N GLU A 213 0.93 -8.03 13.34
CA GLU A 213 2.27 -8.55 13.11
C GLU A 213 3.03 -7.60 12.19
N THR A 214 4.30 -7.37 12.51
CA THR A 214 5.13 -6.46 11.72
C THR A 214 6.48 -7.10 11.42
N HIS A 215 6.84 -7.11 10.15
CA HIS A 215 8.08 -7.68 9.64
C HIS A 215 8.89 -6.63 8.89
N VAL A 216 10.17 -6.50 9.26
CA VAL A 216 11.12 -5.63 8.56
C VAL A 216 12.28 -6.47 8.07
N LEU A 217 12.30 -6.75 6.77
CA LEU A 217 13.25 -7.66 6.16
C LEU A 217 14.51 -6.92 5.69
N ARG A 218 15.67 -7.54 5.86
CA ARG A 218 16.94 -7.06 5.31
C ARG A 218 17.23 -7.74 3.99
N THR A 219 17.72 -6.96 3.03
CA THR A 219 18.24 -7.42 1.74
C THR A 219 19.72 -7.02 1.64
N VAL A 220 20.50 -7.73 0.86
CA VAL A 220 21.88 -7.38 0.56
C VAL A 220 21.90 -6.16 -0.34
N SER A 221 21.10 -6.19 -1.42
CA SER A 221 20.92 -5.03 -2.28
C SER A 221 20.09 -3.95 -1.59
N ARG A 222 20.55 -2.70 -1.74
CA ARG A 222 19.80 -1.51 -1.30
C ARG A 222 18.88 -0.95 -2.37
N HIS A 223 18.97 -1.45 -3.61
CA HIS A 223 18.13 -1.02 -4.71
C HIS A 223 16.73 -1.61 -4.58
N GLY A 224 15.71 -0.85 -4.94
CA GLY A 224 14.32 -1.33 -4.97
C GLY A 224 13.71 -1.61 -3.60
N GLY A 225 14.26 -1.05 -2.51
CA GLY A 225 13.80 -1.31 -1.14
C GLY A 225 12.35 -0.95 -0.84
N HIS A 226 11.70 -0.19 -1.73
CA HIS A 226 10.27 0.11 -1.63
C HIS A 226 9.37 -0.93 -2.33
N LEU A 227 9.91 -1.95 -2.99
CA LEU A 227 9.19 -2.93 -3.79
C LEU A 227 9.26 -4.35 -3.17
N PRO A 228 8.73 -4.60 -1.97
CA PRO A 228 8.92 -5.87 -1.26
C PRO A 228 8.36 -7.07 -2.01
N LEU A 229 7.28 -6.91 -2.79
CA LEU A 229 6.61 -7.97 -3.54
C LEU A 229 7.28 -8.30 -4.89
N SER A 230 8.22 -7.47 -5.38
CA SER A 230 8.95 -7.72 -6.62
C SER A 230 10.47 -7.75 -6.45
N HIS A 231 10.99 -7.44 -5.25
CA HIS A 231 12.41 -7.50 -4.95
C HIS A 231 12.93 -8.95 -4.94
N ARG A 232 13.89 -9.27 -5.79
CA ARG A 232 14.36 -10.65 -6.02
C ARG A 232 14.82 -11.40 -4.76
N GLU A 233 15.43 -10.69 -3.81
CA GLU A 233 15.96 -11.31 -2.58
C GLU A 233 14.90 -11.50 -1.48
N SER A 234 13.77 -10.82 -1.55
CA SER A 234 12.81 -10.80 -0.45
C SER A 234 11.40 -11.22 -0.84
N ARG A 235 11.05 -11.19 -2.11
CA ARG A 235 9.70 -11.46 -2.60
C ARG A 235 9.11 -12.75 -2.03
N ASP A 236 9.85 -13.85 -2.15
CA ASP A 236 9.36 -15.18 -1.75
C ASP A 236 9.15 -15.25 -0.22
N GLU A 237 10.03 -14.61 0.56
CA GLU A 237 9.87 -14.50 2.01
C GLU A 237 8.71 -13.60 2.41
N VAL A 238 8.54 -12.46 1.72
CA VAL A 238 7.41 -11.53 1.95
C VAL A 238 6.08 -12.24 1.69
N VAL A 239 5.98 -12.95 0.57
CA VAL A 239 4.78 -13.72 0.21
C VAL A 239 4.54 -14.85 1.21
N ARG A 240 5.58 -15.58 1.60
CA ARG A 240 5.49 -16.64 2.61
C ARG A 240 4.97 -16.13 3.96
N ILE A 241 5.46 -14.99 4.43
CA ILE A 241 4.98 -14.31 5.66
C ILE A 241 3.47 -14.01 5.53
N ALA A 242 3.07 -13.36 4.43
CA ALA A 242 1.68 -13.00 4.21
C ALA A 242 0.77 -14.24 4.17
N CYS A 243 1.17 -15.29 3.47
CA CYS A 243 0.38 -16.53 3.36
C CYS A 243 0.31 -17.30 4.69
N ASN A 244 1.38 -17.32 5.47
CA ASN A 244 1.34 -17.93 6.80
C ASN A 244 0.39 -17.17 7.74
N PHE A 245 0.42 -15.84 7.68
CA PHE A 245 -0.52 -15.02 8.43
C PHE A 245 -1.98 -15.30 8.03
N VAL A 246 -2.24 -15.36 6.72
CA VAL A 246 -3.60 -15.70 6.22
C VAL A 246 -4.02 -17.09 6.71
N ARG A 247 -3.17 -18.11 6.64
CA ARG A 247 -3.49 -19.45 7.16
C ARG A 247 -3.85 -19.40 8.65
N ALA A 248 -3.10 -18.65 9.44
CA ALA A 248 -3.38 -18.50 10.88
C ALA A 248 -4.71 -17.80 11.13
N VAL A 249 -5.07 -16.78 10.33
CA VAL A 249 -6.36 -16.07 10.44
C VAL A 249 -7.54 -16.94 9.98
N LEU A 250 -7.34 -17.81 8.98
CA LEU A 250 -8.40 -18.68 8.46
C LEU A 250 -8.60 -19.95 9.30
N GLY A 251 -7.54 -20.41 9.98
CA GLY A 251 -7.59 -21.57 10.87
C GLY A 251 -8.03 -21.25 12.31
N SER A 252 -8.21 -19.97 12.63
CA SER A 252 -8.72 -19.48 13.91
C SER A 252 -10.20 -19.11 13.80
#